data_8329c3e910495e577166eeb65da4c11d
#
_entry.id   8329c3e910495e577166eeb65da4c11d
#
_cell.length_a   1.000
_cell.length_b   1.000
_cell.length_c   1.000
_cell.angle_alpha   90.00
_cell.angle_beta   90.00
_cell.angle_gamma   90.00
#
_symmetry.space_group_name_H-M   'P 1'
#
loop_
_entity.id
_entity.type
_entity.pdbx_description
1 polymer ?
#
loop_
_entity_poly.entity_id
_entity_poly.type
_entity_poly.pdbx_seq_one_letter_code
_entity_poly.pdbx_strand_id
1 'polypeptide(L)'
;MLDDTDHIHNFIDGEVLMKIHEYQAKEILREYGIATPKGIACFSVDEAMNVARQLGGQLWVVKAQIYAGGRGKGGGVKVAYSLEEVRQYASAILNMRLVTHQTGPEGQIVRRLLIEQGLQIEKEYYVGLVVDRRQQRVCLMASSEGGMDIEKVAAETPEKIHKVLIDPVAGLREHEAYDVAQKIGIPNCAVQQAYELLR
;
A
#
# COMPACT_ATOMS: atom_id res chain seq x y z
N MET A 1 -9.10 -23.75 -16.28
CA MET A 1 -9.93 -23.82 -15.08
C MET A 1 -8.97 -23.72 -13.91
N LEU A 2 -8.62 -22.48 -13.56
CA LEU A 2 -7.64 -22.19 -12.49
C LEU A 2 -8.43 -22.19 -11.19
N ASP A 3 -7.94 -22.99 -10.26
CA ASP A 3 -8.52 -23.20 -8.94
C ASP A 3 -8.36 -21.93 -8.09
N ASP A 4 -9.47 -21.23 -7.90
CA ASP A 4 -9.57 -19.96 -7.14
C ASP A 4 -9.64 -20.19 -5.62
N THR A 5 -9.16 -21.36 -5.16
CA THR A 5 -9.24 -21.80 -3.76
C THR A 5 -8.14 -21.28 -2.85
N ASP A 6 -7.26 -20.39 -3.29
CA ASP A 6 -6.26 -19.71 -2.45
C ASP A 6 -6.85 -18.57 -1.57
N HIS A 7 -8.13 -18.60 -1.25
CA HIS A 7 -8.68 -17.86 -0.12
C HIS A 7 -8.23 -18.51 1.19
N ILE A 8 -6.99 -18.21 1.54
CA ILE A 8 -6.28 -18.80 2.64
C ILE A 8 -6.92 -18.35 3.95
N HIS A 9 -7.55 -19.29 4.59
CA HIS A 9 -7.86 -19.25 6.00
C HIS A 9 -6.57 -19.51 6.79
N ASN A 10 -5.81 -18.46 7.09
CA ASN A 10 -4.80 -18.55 8.14
C ASN A 10 -5.52 -18.49 9.48
N PHE A 11 -5.82 -19.66 10.04
CA PHE A 11 -6.26 -19.78 11.42
C PHE A 11 -5.03 -19.59 12.34
N ILE A 12 -4.96 -18.46 13.02
CA ILE A 12 -4.19 -18.30 14.24
C ILE A 12 -5.24 -18.00 15.31
N ASP A 13 -5.42 -18.90 16.26
CA ASP A 13 -6.33 -18.79 17.40
C ASP A 13 -7.82 -18.57 17.08
N GLY A 14 -8.33 -19.18 16.00
CA GLY A 14 -9.76 -19.14 15.68
C GLY A 14 -10.29 -17.85 15.08
N GLU A 15 -9.45 -16.86 14.80
CA GLU A 15 -9.83 -15.63 14.10
C GLU A 15 -9.59 -15.77 12.59
N VAL A 16 -10.62 -15.49 11.79
CA VAL A 16 -10.51 -15.37 10.33
C VAL A 16 -9.95 -13.98 10.03
N LEU A 17 -8.64 -13.91 9.77
CA LEU A 17 -7.99 -12.67 9.34
C LEU A 17 -8.13 -12.55 7.81
N MET A 18 -9.01 -11.65 7.36
CA MET A 18 -9.10 -11.28 5.96
C MET A 18 -7.90 -10.41 5.59
N LYS A 19 -7.05 -10.91 4.68
CA LYS A 19 -5.91 -10.16 4.11
C LYS A 19 -6.16 -9.92 2.63
N ILE A 20 -5.89 -8.70 2.18
CA ILE A 20 -5.97 -8.33 0.76
C ILE A 20 -4.60 -7.89 0.25
N HIS A 21 -4.35 -8.07 -1.04
CA HIS A 21 -3.16 -7.54 -1.69
C HIS A 21 -3.30 -6.06 -2.03
N GLU A 22 -2.19 -5.37 -2.26
CA GLU A 22 -2.15 -3.97 -2.64
C GLU A 22 -3.03 -3.65 -3.86
N TYR A 23 -3.02 -4.50 -4.90
CA TYR A 23 -3.84 -4.25 -6.08
C TYR A 23 -5.34 -4.29 -5.77
N GLN A 24 -5.78 -5.21 -4.90
CA GLN A 24 -7.19 -5.31 -4.45
C GLN A 24 -7.57 -4.08 -3.61
N ALA A 25 -6.70 -3.65 -2.69
CA ALA A 25 -6.93 -2.42 -1.92
C ALA A 25 -7.06 -1.19 -2.84
N LYS A 26 -6.22 -1.08 -3.88
CA LYS A 26 -6.30 -0.01 -4.86
C LYS A 26 -7.56 -0.06 -5.73
N GLU A 27 -8.08 -1.25 -6.03
CA GLU A 27 -9.37 -1.41 -6.71
C GLU A 27 -10.51 -0.85 -5.85
N ILE A 28 -10.56 -1.23 -4.59
CA ILE A 28 -11.54 -0.70 -3.62
C ILE A 28 -11.41 0.82 -3.51
N LEU A 29 -10.21 1.37 -3.34
CA LEU A 29 -10.00 2.82 -3.26
C LEU A 29 -10.55 3.55 -4.50
N ARG A 30 -10.35 2.98 -5.70
CA ARG A 30 -10.90 3.56 -6.94
C ARG A 30 -12.43 3.54 -6.99
N GLU A 31 -13.08 2.50 -6.44
CA GLU A 31 -14.55 2.44 -6.33
C GLU A 31 -15.10 3.57 -5.46
N TYR A 32 -14.31 4.01 -4.46
CA TYR A 32 -14.61 5.17 -3.62
C TYR A 32 -14.12 6.50 -4.20
N GLY A 33 -13.69 6.53 -5.46
CA GLY A 33 -13.25 7.76 -6.14
C GLY A 33 -11.82 8.22 -5.79
N ILE A 34 -11.06 7.43 -5.02
CA ILE A 34 -9.69 7.77 -4.66
C ILE A 34 -8.77 7.52 -5.85
N ALA A 35 -8.03 8.53 -6.25
CA ALA A 35 -7.05 8.41 -7.33
C ALA A 35 -5.89 7.50 -6.92
N THR A 36 -5.65 6.46 -7.70
CA THR A 36 -4.47 5.58 -7.54
C THR A 36 -3.76 5.44 -8.88
N PRO A 37 -2.43 5.18 -8.89
CA PRO A 37 -1.74 4.87 -10.14
C PRO A 37 -2.42 3.71 -10.88
N LYS A 38 -2.45 3.79 -12.21
CA LYS A 38 -2.97 2.68 -13.03
C LYS A 38 -2.05 1.48 -12.87
N GLY A 39 -2.62 0.32 -12.58
CA GLY A 39 -1.86 -0.91 -12.43
C GLY A 39 -2.74 -2.13 -12.56
N ILE A 40 -2.15 -3.25 -12.98
CA ILE A 40 -2.82 -4.52 -13.21
C ILE A 40 -1.99 -5.64 -12.60
N ALA A 41 -2.66 -6.56 -11.90
CA ALA A 41 -2.03 -7.75 -11.36
C ALA A 41 -1.69 -8.76 -12.48
N CYS A 42 -0.54 -9.42 -12.35
CA CYS A 42 0.00 -10.36 -13.33
C CYS A 42 0.50 -11.62 -12.63
N PHE A 43 0.36 -12.76 -13.28
CA PHE A 43 0.73 -14.08 -12.74
C PHE A 43 1.88 -14.74 -13.52
N SER A 44 2.29 -14.11 -14.62
CA SER A 44 3.43 -14.53 -15.44
C SER A 44 4.24 -13.34 -15.94
N VAL A 45 5.46 -13.62 -16.41
CA VAL A 45 6.33 -12.59 -17.01
C VAL A 45 5.73 -12.05 -18.31
N ASP A 46 5.09 -12.90 -19.11
CA ASP A 46 4.47 -12.49 -20.36
C ASP A 46 3.25 -11.60 -20.14
N GLU A 47 2.43 -11.91 -19.13
CA GLU A 47 1.36 -11.01 -18.68
C GLU A 47 1.92 -9.65 -18.22
N ALA A 48 2.99 -9.65 -17.42
CA ALA A 48 3.64 -8.43 -16.96
C ALA A 48 4.10 -7.55 -18.13
N MET A 49 4.69 -8.17 -19.17
CA MET A 49 5.09 -7.48 -20.40
C MET A 49 3.91 -6.90 -21.17
N ASN A 50 2.82 -7.66 -21.28
CA ASN A 50 1.62 -7.21 -21.97
C ASN A 50 0.96 -6.04 -21.25
N VAL A 51 0.87 -6.12 -19.91
CA VAL A 51 0.36 -5.04 -19.09
C VAL A 51 1.22 -3.79 -19.19
N ALA A 52 2.54 -3.91 -19.14
CA ALA A 52 3.43 -2.75 -19.29
C ALA A 52 3.22 -2.04 -20.64
N ARG A 53 3.05 -2.79 -21.74
CA ARG A 53 2.70 -2.21 -23.04
C ARG A 53 1.33 -1.54 -23.04
N GLN A 54 0.33 -2.17 -22.42
CA GLN A 54 -1.04 -1.65 -22.31
C GLN A 54 -1.08 -0.35 -21.49
N LEU A 55 -0.35 -0.27 -20.39
CA LEU A 55 -0.24 0.93 -19.55
C LEU A 55 0.45 2.08 -20.29
N GLY A 56 1.35 1.74 -21.20
CA GLY A 56 2.15 2.73 -21.93
C GLY A 56 3.11 3.50 -21.02
N GLY A 57 3.65 4.60 -21.56
CA GLY A 57 4.60 5.44 -20.81
C GLY A 57 6.04 4.93 -20.91
N GLN A 58 6.90 5.45 -20.04
CA GLN A 58 8.34 5.15 -20.00
C GLN A 58 8.83 4.79 -18.60
N LEU A 59 7.92 4.69 -17.66
CA LEU A 59 8.22 4.41 -16.26
C LEU A 59 7.17 3.47 -15.70
N TRP A 60 7.62 2.33 -15.20
CA TRP A 60 6.78 1.33 -14.55
C TRP A 60 7.35 0.92 -13.20
N VAL A 61 6.49 0.44 -12.32
CA VAL A 61 6.91 -0.16 -11.06
C VAL A 61 6.46 -1.62 -11.03
N VAL A 62 7.42 -2.53 -10.88
CA VAL A 62 7.18 -3.96 -10.72
C VAL A 62 7.15 -4.27 -9.22
N LYS A 63 5.98 -4.70 -8.71
CA LYS A 63 5.76 -4.89 -7.27
C LYS A 63 5.32 -6.31 -6.95
N ALA A 64 6.08 -7.00 -6.12
CA ALA A 64 5.64 -8.26 -5.51
C ALA A 64 4.31 -8.07 -4.78
N GLN A 65 3.41 -9.04 -4.89
CA GLN A 65 2.16 -9.07 -4.16
C GLN A 65 2.19 -10.22 -3.14
N ILE A 66 2.45 -9.87 -1.88
CA ILE A 66 2.41 -10.77 -0.72
C ILE A 66 1.59 -10.10 0.39
N TYR A 67 1.19 -10.88 1.39
CA TYR A 67 0.43 -10.38 2.54
C TYR A 67 1.33 -9.77 3.63
N ALA A 68 2.28 -8.93 3.22
CA ALA A 68 3.20 -8.24 4.12
C ALA A 68 3.66 -6.89 3.56
N GLY A 69 3.97 -5.96 4.46
CA GLY A 69 4.65 -4.72 4.18
C GLY A 69 6.17 -4.90 4.06
N GLY A 70 6.89 -3.79 3.84
CA GLY A 70 8.37 -3.80 3.76
C GLY A 70 8.94 -4.40 2.47
N ARG A 71 8.11 -4.67 1.47
CA ARG A 71 8.48 -5.34 0.20
C ARG A 71 9.59 -4.61 -0.55
N GLY A 72 9.62 -3.28 -0.51
CA GLY A 72 10.68 -2.48 -1.15
C GLY A 72 12.06 -2.78 -0.57
N LYS A 73 12.18 -2.80 0.75
CA LYS A 73 13.41 -3.14 1.47
C LYS A 73 13.84 -4.59 1.23
N GLY A 74 12.89 -5.50 1.07
CA GLY A 74 13.13 -6.91 0.74
C GLY A 74 13.48 -7.15 -0.73
N GLY A 75 13.52 -6.13 -1.59
CA GLY A 75 13.82 -6.27 -3.01
C GLY A 75 12.63 -6.62 -3.90
N GLY A 76 11.41 -6.68 -3.33
CA GLY A 76 10.17 -7.01 -4.03
C GLY A 76 9.52 -5.84 -4.79
N VAL A 77 10.18 -4.67 -4.86
CA VAL A 77 9.70 -3.51 -5.61
C VAL A 77 10.86 -2.95 -6.43
N LYS A 78 10.65 -2.80 -7.74
CA LYS A 78 11.64 -2.29 -8.68
C LYS A 78 11.01 -1.27 -9.63
N VAL A 79 11.73 -0.20 -9.88
CA VAL A 79 11.38 0.81 -10.89
C VAL A 79 12.03 0.42 -12.21
N ALA A 80 11.26 0.38 -13.29
CA ALA A 80 11.70 0.01 -14.64
C ALA A 80 11.52 1.18 -15.61
N TYR A 81 12.54 1.47 -16.38
CA TYR A 81 12.59 2.55 -17.38
C TYR A 81 12.49 2.01 -18.82
N SER A 82 12.42 0.69 -18.97
CA SER A 82 12.27 0.02 -20.25
C SER A 82 11.45 -1.26 -20.12
N LEU A 83 10.88 -1.72 -21.22
CA LEU A 83 10.18 -3.02 -21.23
C LEU A 83 11.13 -4.18 -20.93
N GLU A 84 12.40 -4.07 -21.30
CA GLU A 84 13.39 -5.10 -20.98
C GLU A 84 13.64 -5.16 -19.46
N GLU A 85 13.74 -4.03 -18.79
CA GLU A 85 13.83 -3.99 -17.32
C GLU A 85 12.57 -4.53 -16.65
N VAL A 86 11.36 -4.27 -17.20
CA VAL A 86 10.11 -4.89 -16.70
C VAL A 86 10.23 -6.41 -16.79
N ARG A 87 10.68 -6.98 -17.92
CA ARG A 87 10.90 -8.42 -18.10
C ARG A 87 11.89 -8.95 -17.08
N GLN A 88 13.03 -8.30 -16.96
CA GLN A 88 14.10 -8.69 -16.03
C GLN A 88 13.60 -8.72 -14.58
N TYR A 89 12.95 -7.66 -14.14
CA TYR A 89 12.46 -7.54 -12.76
C TYR A 89 11.28 -8.48 -12.49
N ALA A 90 10.37 -8.64 -13.46
CA ALA A 90 9.28 -9.61 -13.34
C ALA A 90 9.82 -11.04 -13.18
N SER A 91 10.83 -11.42 -13.98
CA SER A 91 11.47 -12.73 -13.89
C SER A 91 12.21 -12.95 -12.58
N ALA A 92 12.85 -11.90 -12.04
CA ALA A 92 13.59 -11.99 -10.79
C ALA A 92 12.68 -12.04 -9.56
N ILE A 93 11.55 -11.32 -9.59
CA ILE A 93 10.66 -11.17 -8.43
C ILE A 93 9.61 -12.30 -8.39
N LEU A 94 9.08 -12.74 -9.52
CA LEU A 94 8.10 -13.81 -9.55
C LEU A 94 8.75 -15.11 -9.07
N ASN A 95 8.07 -15.82 -8.18
CA ASN A 95 8.52 -17.03 -7.50
C ASN A 95 9.73 -16.86 -6.54
N MET A 96 10.26 -15.63 -6.35
CA MET A 96 11.25 -15.43 -5.28
C MET A 96 10.63 -15.66 -3.90
N ARG A 97 11.44 -16.05 -2.94
CA ARG A 97 11.10 -16.03 -1.52
C ARG A 97 11.42 -14.63 -0.98
N LEU A 98 10.39 -13.85 -0.73
CA LEU A 98 10.53 -12.49 -0.23
C LEU A 98 10.46 -12.47 1.29
N VAL A 99 11.54 -12.03 1.91
CA VAL A 99 11.64 -11.84 3.36
C VAL A 99 11.51 -10.36 3.68
N THR A 100 10.61 -10.05 4.61
CA THR A 100 10.41 -8.70 5.16
C THR A 100 10.33 -8.78 6.69
N HIS A 101 10.35 -7.65 7.37
CA HIS A 101 10.17 -7.63 8.82
C HIS A 101 8.80 -8.19 9.28
N GLN A 102 7.81 -8.25 8.38
CA GLN A 102 6.46 -8.75 8.68
C GLN A 102 6.25 -10.22 8.29
N THR A 103 7.10 -10.79 7.43
CA THR A 103 6.99 -12.21 7.02
C THR A 103 7.71 -13.16 7.96
N GLY A 104 8.57 -12.63 8.82
CA GLY A 104 9.53 -13.44 9.53
C GLY A 104 10.61 -14.05 8.60
N PRO A 105 11.54 -14.85 9.15
CA PRO A 105 12.66 -15.41 8.40
C PRO A 105 12.25 -16.41 7.31
N GLU A 106 11.08 -17.02 7.45
CA GLU A 106 10.54 -17.98 6.46
C GLU A 106 10.15 -17.29 5.15
N GLY A 107 9.81 -16.00 5.18
CA GLY A 107 9.39 -15.24 4.02
C GLY A 107 8.10 -15.77 3.38
N GLN A 108 7.72 -15.16 2.27
CA GLN A 108 6.59 -15.61 1.45
C GLN A 108 7.02 -15.74 -0.01
N ILE A 109 6.50 -16.76 -0.70
CA ILE A 109 6.74 -16.93 -2.14
C ILE A 109 5.87 -15.92 -2.90
N VAL A 110 6.48 -15.16 -3.79
CA VAL A 110 5.80 -14.20 -4.65
C VAL A 110 5.13 -14.95 -5.80
N ARG A 111 3.82 -15.09 -5.75
CA ARG A 111 3.03 -15.80 -6.78
C ARG A 111 2.39 -14.87 -7.79
N ARG A 112 2.41 -13.58 -7.55
CA ARG A 112 1.82 -12.55 -8.43
C ARG A 112 2.55 -11.23 -8.31
N LEU A 113 2.48 -10.44 -9.35
CA LEU A 113 3.05 -9.10 -9.44
C LEU A 113 1.94 -8.07 -9.66
N LEU A 114 2.20 -6.83 -9.29
CA LEU A 114 1.46 -5.67 -9.77
C LEU A 114 2.41 -4.88 -10.68
N ILE A 115 2.04 -4.71 -11.94
CA ILE A 115 2.71 -3.76 -12.83
C ILE A 115 1.91 -2.47 -12.79
N GLU A 116 2.57 -1.42 -12.39
CA GLU A 116 1.95 -0.12 -12.12
C GLU A 116 2.67 0.99 -12.89
N GLN A 117 1.92 1.99 -13.33
CA GLN A 117 2.48 3.19 -13.91
C GLN A 117 3.33 3.92 -12.87
N GLY A 118 4.58 4.23 -13.22
CA GLY A 118 5.46 5.01 -12.36
C GLY A 118 5.01 6.47 -12.28
N LEU A 119 5.20 7.07 -11.13
CA LEU A 119 4.93 8.47 -10.86
C LEU A 119 6.20 9.16 -10.39
N GLN A 120 6.29 10.46 -10.64
CA GLN A 120 7.28 11.32 -9.98
C GLN A 120 6.76 11.67 -8.59
N ILE A 121 7.33 11.04 -7.57
CA ILE A 121 6.95 11.25 -6.17
C ILE A 121 7.78 12.43 -5.63
N GLU A 122 7.12 13.51 -5.23
CA GLU A 122 7.77 14.64 -4.58
C GLU A 122 7.90 14.39 -3.07
N LYS A 123 6.83 13.86 -2.45
CA LYS A 123 6.79 13.56 -1.03
C LYS A 123 5.81 12.43 -0.74
N GLU A 124 6.16 11.60 0.23
CA GLU A 124 5.31 10.55 0.76
C GLU A 124 4.83 10.94 2.15
N TYR A 125 3.58 10.63 2.45
CA TYR A 125 2.97 10.78 3.76
C TYR A 125 2.47 9.42 4.24
N TYR A 126 2.45 9.23 5.54
CA TYR A 126 1.84 8.05 6.13
C TYR A 126 0.41 8.37 6.56
N VAL A 127 -0.52 7.48 6.22
CA VAL A 127 -1.90 7.48 6.73
C VAL A 127 -2.29 6.04 7.05
N GLY A 128 -2.87 5.84 8.23
CA GLY A 128 -3.35 4.54 8.67
C GLY A 128 -4.55 4.66 9.60
N LEU A 129 -5.38 3.63 9.59
CA LEU A 129 -6.52 3.47 10.48
C LEU A 129 -6.31 2.25 11.36
N VAL A 130 -6.48 2.42 12.67
CA VAL A 130 -6.41 1.33 13.63
C VAL A 130 -7.61 1.38 14.57
N VAL A 131 -8.04 0.22 15.03
CA VAL A 131 -9.07 0.15 16.09
C VAL A 131 -8.37 0.32 17.44
N ASP A 132 -8.60 1.45 18.11
CA ASP A 132 -8.20 1.64 19.49
C ASP A 132 -9.21 0.93 20.41
N ARG A 133 -8.82 -0.26 20.89
CA ARG A 133 -9.67 -1.09 21.75
C ARG A 133 -9.95 -0.46 23.11
N ARG A 134 -9.05 0.41 23.60
CA ARG A 134 -9.24 1.10 24.90
C ARG A 134 -10.28 2.19 24.80
N GLN A 135 -10.24 2.94 23.68
CA GLN A 135 -11.18 4.02 23.40
C GLN A 135 -12.47 3.52 22.70
N GLN A 136 -12.49 2.26 22.25
CA GLN A 136 -13.57 1.66 21.45
C GLN A 136 -13.92 2.51 20.21
N ARG A 137 -12.88 3.04 19.56
CA ARG A 137 -12.99 3.93 18.40
C ARG A 137 -11.95 3.60 17.34
N VAL A 138 -12.23 3.97 16.11
CA VAL A 138 -11.23 4.02 15.05
C VAL A 138 -10.33 5.23 15.30
N CYS A 139 -9.03 5.03 15.23
CA CYS A 139 -8.02 6.07 15.32
C CYS A 139 -7.37 6.25 13.95
N LEU A 140 -7.49 7.45 13.38
CA LEU A 140 -6.71 7.89 12.24
C LEU A 140 -5.33 8.28 12.73
N MET A 141 -4.31 7.74 12.11
CA MET A 141 -2.91 8.11 12.32
C MET A 141 -2.34 8.68 11.03
N ALA A 142 -1.66 9.81 11.11
CA ALA A 142 -1.01 10.43 9.97
C ALA A 142 0.37 10.99 10.36
N SER A 143 1.32 10.95 9.42
CA SER A 143 2.68 11.48 9.61
C SER A 143 3.25 12.05 8.31
N SER A 144 4.12 13.04 8.46
CA SER A 144 4.97 13.54 7.36
C SER A 144 6.05 12.56 6.94
N GLU A 145 6.31 11.52 7.74
CA GLU A 145 7.34 10.49 7.54
C GLU A 145 6.75 9.30 6.75
N GLY A 146 6.40 9.54 5.47
CA GLY A 146 6.00 8.48 4.54
C GLY A 146 7.20 7.66 4.05
N GLY A 147 6.92 6.50 3.47
CA GLY A 147 7.97 5.60 2.94
C GLY A 147 8.87 4.95 3.99
N MET A 148 8.62 5.21 5.28
CA MET A 148 9.36 4.64 6.41
C MET A 148 8.50 3.63 7.18
N ASP A 149 9.18 2.80 8.01
CA ASP A 149 8.46 1.92 8.94
C ASP A 149 7.85 2.78 10.04
N ILE A 150 6.55 2.82 10.12
CA ILE A 150 5.82 3.66 11.08
C ILE A 150 6.12 3.25 12.53
N GLU A 151 6.42 1.98 12.77
CA GLU A 151 6.82 1.45 14.06
C GLU A 151 8.13 2.10 14.54
N LYS A 152 9.06 2.34 13.62
CA LYS A 152 10.31 3.05 13.91
C LYS A 152 10.04 4.52 14.23
N VAL A 153 9.18 5.18 13.44
CA VAL A 153 8.77 6.57 13.70
C VAL A 153 8.09 6.67 15.07
N ALA A 154 7.23 5.70 15.41
CA ALA A 154 6.57 5.67 16.71
C ALA A 154 7.53 5.49 17.91
N ALA A 155 8.64 4.78 17.69
CA ALA A 155 9.65 4.56 18.73
C ALA A 155 10.62 5.73 18.89
N GLU A 156 11.07 6.33 17.77
CA GLU A 156 12.12 7.34 17.76
C GLU A 156 11.61 8.79 17.81
N THR A 157 10.49 9.06 17.14
CA THR A 157 9.91 10.40 16.98
C THR A 157 8.37 10.37 17.04
N PRO A 158 7.77 9.91 18.16
CA PRO A 158 6.33 9.74 18.31
C PRO A 158 5.52 11.03 18.10
N GLU A 159 6.13 12.19 18.32
CA GLU A 159 5.53 13.51 18.12
C GLU A 159 5.24 13.80 16.63
N LYS A 160 5.85 13.09 15.71
CA LYS A 160 5.57 13.18 14.27
C LYS A 160 4.33 12.39 13.84
N ILE A 161 3.72 11.61 14.74
CA ILE A 161 2.49 10.86 14.48
C ILE A 161 1.32 11.60 15.09
N HIS A 162 0.48 12.17 14.23
CA HIS A 162 -0.76 12.82 14.62
C HIS A 162 -1.88 11.79 14.66
N LYS A 163 -2.68 11.82 15.75
CA LYS A 163 -3.76 10.87 15.99
C LYS A 163 -5.09 11.60 16.17
N VAL A 164 -6.12 11.09 15.52
CA VAL A 164 -7.50 11.58 15.66
C VAL A 164 -8.41 10.39 15.92
N LEU A 165 -9.16 10.45 17.01
CA LEU A 165 -10.18 9.44 17.33
C LEU A 165 -11.47 9.77 16.58
N ILE A 166 -11.85 8.90 15.67
CA ILE A 166 -13.03 9.09 14.83
C ILE A 166 -14.29 8.76 15.64
N ASP A 167 -15.27 9.65 15.61
CA ASP A 167 -16.58 9.38 16.20
C ASP A 167 -17.30 8.32 15.36
N PRO A 168 -17.78 7.21 15.95
CA PRO A 168 -18.39 6.12 15.20
C PRO A 168 -19.73 6.48 14.54
N VAL A 169 -20.37 7.57 14.98
CA VAL A 169 -21.65 8.04 14.44
C VAL A 169 -21.43 9.18 13.43
N ALA A 170 -20.61 10.16 13.79
CA ALA A 170 -20.38 11.34 12.96
C ALA A 170 -19.29 11.12 11.88
N GLY A 171 -18.46 10.09 12.04
CA GLY A 171 -17.28 9.89 11.21
C GLY A 171 -16.17 10.89 11.47
N LEU A 172 -15.21 10.99 10.58
CA LEU A 172 -14.18 12.03 10.60
C LEU A 172 -14.78 13.37 10.15
N ARG A 173 -14.69 14.37 11.01
CA ARG A 173 -15.24 15.70 10.70
C ARG A 173 -14.30 16.47 9.77
N GLU A 174 -14.88 17.33 8.95
CA GLU A 174 -14.14 18.12 7.96
C GLU A 174 -12.95 18.88 8.58
N HIS A 175 -13.19 19.61 9.68
CA HIS A 175 -12.12 20.36 10.33
C HIS A 175 -11.01 19.47 10.91
N GLU A 176 -11.32 18.25 11.36
CA GLU A 176 -10.33 17.29 11.85
C GLU A 176 -9.43 16.79 10.71
N ALA A 177 -10.01 16.52 9.53
CA ALA A 177 -9.25 16.12 8.34
C ALA A 177 -8.34 17.25 7.84
N TYR A 178 -8.83 18.49 7.79
CA TYR A 178 -8.03 19.67 7.45
C TYR A 178 -6.89 19.90 8.45
N ASP A 179 -7.15 19.80 9.73
CA ASP A 179 -6.16 19.97 10.80
C ASP A 179 -5.05 18.92 10.69
N VAL A 180 -5.41 17.65 10.44
CA VAL A 180 -4.43 16.58 10.20
C VAL A 180 -3.58 16.86 8.96
N ALA A 181 -4.22 17.22 7.84
CA ALA A 181 -3.52 17.51 6.59
C ALA A 181 -2.49 18.64 6.76
N GLN A 182 -2.86 19.70 7.49
CA GLN A 182 -1.95 20.80 7.80
C GLN A 182 -0.80 20.38 8.72
N LYS A 183 -1.11 19.62 9.78
CA LYS A 183 -0.10 19.15 10.75
C LYS A 183 0.97 18.28 10.13
N ILE A 184 0.62 17.44 9.16
CA ILE A 184 1.62 16.63 8.44
C ILE A 184 2.29 17.39 7.29
N GLY A 185 1.94 18.66 7.07
CA GLY A 185 2.59 19.54 6.11
C GLY A 185 2.16 19.30 4.66
N ILE A 186 0.91 18.93 4.43
CA ILE A 186 0.35 18.87 3.08
C ILE A 186 0.24 20.31 2.54
N PRO A 187 0.74 20.58 1.33
CA PRO A 187 0.61 21.92 0.72
C PRO A 187 -0.84 22.36 0.58
N ASN A 188 -1.11 23.65 0.78
CA ASN A 188 -2.47 24.21 0.72
C ASN A 188 -3.23 23.85 -0.56
N CYS A 189 -2.53 23.75 -1.70
CA CYS A 189 -3.13 23.35 -2.99
C CYS A 189 -3.62 21.90 -3.01
N ALA A 190 -3.14 21.03 -2.10
CA ALA A 190 -3.48 19.60 -2.03
C ALA A 190 -4.34 19.25 -0.79
N VAL A 191 -4.62 20.21 0.10
CA VAL A 191 -5.37 19.94 1.35
C VAL A 191 -6.80 19.44 1.05
N GLN A 192 -7.45 19.98 0.01
CA GLN A 192 -8.78 19.52 -0.39
C GLN A 192 -8.76 18.03 -0.85
N GLN A 193 -7.74 17.64 -1.61
CA GLN A 193 -7.58 16.25 -2.05
C GLN A 193 -7.27 15.33 -0.87
N ALA A 194 -6.47 15.81 0.10
CA ALA A 194 -6.22 15.06 1.33
C ALA A 194 -7.50 14.87 2.16
N TYR A 195 -8.35 15.89 2.26
CA TYR A 195 -9.65 15.76 2.91
C TYR A 195 -10.52 14.70 2.23
N GLU A 196 -10.60 14.70 0.91
CA GLU A 196 -11.37 13.72 0.14
C GLU A 196 -10.85 12.28 0.32
N LEU A 197 -9.53 12.13 0.53
CA LEU A 197 -8.93 10.83 0.84
C LEU A 197 -9.24 10.35 2.26
N LEU A 198 -9.31 11.27 3.22
CA LEU A 198 -9.39 10.95 4.66
C LEU A 198 -10.83 10.69 5.13
N ARG A 199 -11.82 11.24 4.46
CA ARG A 199 -13.24 11.08 4.83
C ARG A 199 -13.82 9.76 4.32
#